data_0c5c8c91211f0ec29652373504572c76
#
_entry.id   0c5c8c91211f0ec29652373504572c76
#
_cell.length_a   1.000
_cell.length_b   1.000
_cell.length_c   1.000
_cell.angle_alpha   90.00
_cell.angle_beta   90.00
_cell.angle_gamma   90.00
#
_symmetry.space_group_name_H-M   'P 1'
#
loop_
_entity.id
_entity.type
_entity.pdbx_description
1 polymer ?
#
loop_
_entity_poly.entity_id
_entity_poly.type
_entity_poly.pdbx_seq_one_letter_code
_entity_poly.pdbx_strand_id
1 'polypeptide(L)'
;YADTEVRGDYNIIKSRANNFSDNSTTGQLNLLNAIHTERWIELGFEGDRFHDLKRRKAKFYTSIGNFEWDDPKLVYPIPQQEMDMNNNMIQNEGY
;
A
#
# COMPACT_ATOMS: atom_id res chain seq x y z
N TYR A 1 19.47 11.71 -2.57
CA TYR A 1 19.35 11.72 -1.10
C TYR A 1 20.41 10.78 -0.56
N ALA A 2 21.20 11.25 0.40
CA ALA A 2 22.19 10.42 1.04
C ALA A 2 21.48 9.37 1.91
N ASP A 3 21.84 8.10 1.77
CA ASP A 3 21.27 6.98 2.56
C ASP A 3 21.28 7.26 4.07
N THR A 4 22.19 8.11 4.53
CA THR A 4 22.34 8.51 5.93
C THR A 4 21.18 9.36 6.44
N GLU A 5 20.70 10.34 5.66
CA GLU A 5 19.57 11.21 6.03
C GLU A 5 18.27 10.42 6.09
N VAL A 6 18.00 9.64 5.03
CA VAL A 6 16.81 8.79 4.94
C VAL A 6 16.76 7.77 6.09
N ARG A 7 17.91 7.21 6.46
CA ARG A 7 18.02 6.29 7.60
C ARG A 7 17.80 7.01 8.93
N GLY A 8 18.24 8.24 9.04
CA GLY A 8 17.99 9.08 10.22
C GLY A 8 16.49 9.24 10.46
N ASP A 9 15.75 9.68 9.47
CA ASP A 9 14.30 9.87 9.53
C ASP A 9 13.56 8.55 9.82
N TYR A 10 13.93 7.47 9.15
CA TYR A 10 13.40 6.13 9.39
C TYR A 10 13.60 5.69 10.85
N ASN A 11 14.80 5.88 11.40
CA ASN A 11 15.11 5.49 12.77
C ASN A 11 14.40 6.35 13.82
N ILE A 12 14.06 7.61 13.52
CA ILE A 12 13.24 8.45 14.41
C ILE A 12 11.86 7.80 14.62
N ILE A 13 11.21 7.39 13.56
CA ILE A 13 9.89 6.74 13.63
C ILE A 13 10.01 5.40 14.38
N LYS A 14 10.96 4.57 13.99
CA LYS A 14 11.15 3.24 14.55
C LYS A 14 11.47 3.25 16.05
N SER A 15 12.33 4.15 16.50
CA SER A 15 12.69 4.27 17.92
C SER A 15 11.55 4.81 18.78
N ARG A 16 10.65 5.65 18.23
CA ARG A 16 9.45 6.11 18.91
C ARG A 16 8.53 4.95 19.31
N ALA A 17 8.42 3.93 18.49
CA ALA A 17 7.63 2.73 18.75
C ALA A 17 8.34 1.70 19.66
N ASN A 18 9.38 2.09 20.40
CA ASN A 18 10.25 1.23 21.23
C ASN A 18 10.99 0.13 20.44
N ASN A 19 11.15 0.32 19.16
CA ASN A 19 11.95 -0.54 18.32
C ASN A 19 13.40 -0.06 18.29
N PHE A 20 14.33 -0.99 18.16
CA PHE A 20 15.74 -0.66 18.02
C PHE A 20 16.00 0.03 16.68
N SER A 21 16.92 0.99 16.67
CA SER A 21 17.38 1.60 15.44
C SER A 21 17.99 0.55 14.52
N ASP A 22 17.63 0.59 13.25
CA ASP A 22 18.19 -0.28 12.22
C ASP A 22 19.36 0.41 11.52
N ASN A 23 20.55 -0.01 11.86
CA ASN A 23 21.79 0.44 11.23
C ASN A 23 22.38 -0.60 10.27
N SER A 24 21.72 -1.76 10.13
CA SER A 24 22.21 -2.89 9.33
C SER A 24 21.69 -2.91 7.90
N THR A 25 20.49 -2.34 7.67
CA THR A 25 19.90 -2.29 6.33
C THR A 25 20.73 -1.38 5.43
N THR A 26 21.30 -1.94 4.40
CA THR A 26 22.15 -1.25 3.41
C THR A 26 21.57 -1.34 2.01
N GLY A 27 21.84 -0.31 1.21
CA GLY A 27 21.36 -0.23 -0.16
C GLY A 27 19.97 0.41 -0.29
N GLN A 28 19.80 1.22 -1.31
CA GLN A 28 18.61 2.02 -1.55
C GLN A 28 17.31 1.19 -1.58
N LEU A 29 17.33 0.05 -2.28
CA LEU A 29 16.15 -0.81 -2.40
C LEU A 29 15.76 -1.44 -1.06
N ASN A 30 16.74 -1.91 -0.28
CA ASN A 30 16.48 -2.51 1.02
C ASN A 30 15.97 -1.48 2.02
N LEU A 31 16.53 -0.28 2.03
CA LEU A 31 16.08 0.82 2.86
C LEU A 31 14.66 1.25 2.49
N LEU A 32 14.34 1.33 1.20
CA LEU A 32 12.99 1.63 0.73
C LEU A 32 11.99 0.57 1.18
N ASN A 33 12.33 -0.71 1.09
CA ASN A 33 11.47 -1.80 1.57
C ASN A 33 11.28 -1.76 3.09
N ALA A 34 12.32 -1.42 3.85
CA ALA A 34 12.23 -1.25 5.30
C ALA A 34 11.28 -0.10 5.67
N ILE A 35 11.37 1.04 4.98
CA ILE A 35 10.46 2.19 5.15
C ILE A 35 9.02 1.80 4.84
N HIS A 36 8.78 1.05 3.77
CA HIS A 36 7.44 0.59 3.43
C HIS A 36 6.85 -0.39 4.46
N THR A 37 7.69 -1.23 5.04
CA THR A 37 7.28 -2.14 6.11
C THR A 37 6.93 -1.37 7.39
N GLU A 38 7.77 -0.41 7.77
CA GLU A 38 7.53 0.44 8.94
C GLU A 38 6.26 1.28 8.76
N ARG A 39 6.06 1.86 7.58
CA ARG A 39 4.83 2.58 7.24
C ARG A 39 3.59 1.70 7.39
N TRP A 40 3.65 0.44 6.96
CA TRP A 40 2.55 -0.51 7.13
C TRP A 40 2.26 -0.81 8.61
N ILE A 41 3.30 -0.96 9.42
CA ILE A 41 3.15 -1.20 10.86
C ILE A 41 2.56 0.02 11.56
N GLU A 42 3.09 1.20 11.28
CA GLU A 42 2.70 2.48 11.90
C GLU A 42 1.25 2.86 11.57
N LEU A 43 0.83 2.68 10.33
CA LEU A 43 -0.50 3.02 9.82
C LEU A 43 -1.46 1.81 9.79
N GLY A 44 -1.17 0.79 10.58
CA GLY A 44 -2.04 -0.38 10.72
C GLY A 44 -3.45 0.03 11.16
N PHE A 45 -4.48 -0.54 10.54
CA PHE A 45 -5.91 -0.28 10.78
C PHE A 45 -6.42 1.12 10.39
N GLU A 46 -5.60 1.98 9.79
CA GLU A 46 -6.02 3.30 9.30
C GLU A 46 -6.54 3.29 7.84
N GLY A 47 -6.53 2.13 7.17
CA GLY A 47 -7.00 1.99 5.79
C GLY A 47 -6.00 2.42 4.72
N ASP A 48 -4.81 2.86 5.09
CA ASP A 48 -3.80 3.41 4.17
C ASP A 48 -3.16 2.34 3.26
N ARG A 49 -3.16 1.07 3.68
CA ARG A 49 -2.45 -0.02 2.99
C ARG A 49 -2.86 -0.20 1.53
N PHE A 50 -4.14 -0.09 1.22
CA PHE A 50 -4.64 -0.23 -0.15
C PHE A 50 -4.06 0.85 -1.06
N HIS A 51 -4.14 2.10 -0.64
CA HIS A 51 -3.63 3.24 -1.40
C HIS A 51 -2.12 3.21 -1.56
N ASP A 52 -1.40 2.80 -0.52
CA ASP A 52 0.06 2.66 -0.55
C ASP A 52 0.51 1.60 -1.56
N LEU A 53 -0.11 0.42 -1.57
CA LEU A 53 0.18 -0.63 -2.54
C LEU A 53 -0.14 -0.18 -3.97
N LYS A 54 -1.28 0.47 -4.19
CA LYS A 54 -1.69 0.96 -5.50
C LYS A 54 -0.74 2.04 -6.03
N ARG A 55 -0.35 3.00 -5.19
CA ARG A 55 0.63 4.05 -5.51
C ARG A 55 1.99 3.48 -5.93
N ARG A 56 2.44 2.42 -5.25
CA ARG A 56 3.71 1.76 -5.49
C ARG A 56 3.68 0.75 -6.65
N LYS A 57 2.53 0.51 -7.24
CA LYS A 57 2.29 -0.56 -8.22
C LYS A 57 2.72 -1.93 -7.68
N ALA A 58 2.43 -2.16 -6.41
CA ALA A 58 2.78 -3.40 -5.73
C ALA A 58 1.63 -4.40 -5.80
N LYS A 59 1.96 -5.68 -5.78
CA LYS A 59 1.00 -6.77 -5.78
C LYS A 59 0.24 -6.82 -4.45
N PHE A 60 -1.05 -7.08 -4.53
CA PHE A 60 -1.94 -7.28 -3.39
C PHE A 60 -1.98 -8.77 -3.03
N TYR A 61 -1.64 -9.09 -1.81
CA TYR A 61 -1.75 -10.43 -1.25
C TYR A 61 -2.90 -10.47 -0.27
N THR A 62 -3.94 -11.24 -0.56
CA THR A 62 -5.15 -11.33 0.27
C THR A 62 -5.53 -12.78 0.54
N SER A 63 -6.41 -13.01 1.49
CA SER A 63 -6.93 -14.35 1.80
C SER A 63 -7.77 -14.98 0.67
N ILE A 64 -8.29 -14.15 -0.23
CA ILE A 64 -9.12 -14.58 -1.36
C ILE A 64 -8.35 -14.69 -2.68
N GLY A 65 -7.08 -14.29 -2.70
CA GLY A 65 -6.22 -14.36 -3.88
C GLY A 65 -5.19 -13.24 -3.94
N ASN A 66 -4.39 -13.30 -4.99
CA ASN A 66 -3.38 -12.28 -5.29
C ASN A 66 -3.86 -11.48 -6.49
N PHE A 67 -3.77 -10.16 -6.39
CA PHE A 67 -4.19 -9.23 -7.43
C PHE A 67 -3.02 -8.35 -7.84
N GLU A 68 -2.88 -8.08 -9.12
CA GLU A 68 -1.94 -7.07 -9.60
C GLU A 68 -2.48 -5.66 -9.27
N TRP A 69 -1.61 -4.67 -9.26
CA TRP A 69 -1.97 -3.29 -8.86
C TRP A 69 -3.04 -2.64 -9.75
N ASP A 70 -3.18 -3.11 -11.00
CA ASP A 70 -4.11 -2.63 -12.03
C ASP A 70 -5.29 -3.59 -12.27
N ASP A 71 -5.43 -4.62 -11.43
CA ASP A 71 -6.52 -5.59 -11.56
C ASP A 71 -7.89 -4.86 -11.47
N PRO A 72 -8.79 -5.07 -12.45
CA PRO A 72 -10.12 -4.46 -12.45
C PRO A 72 -10.92 -4.70 -11.18
N LYS A 73 -10.74 -5.83 -10.50
CA LYS A 73 -11.41 -6.18 -9.25
C LYS A 73 -10.99 -5.32 -8.04
N LEU A 74 -9.96 -4.50 -8.18
CA LEU A 74 -9.58 -3.51 -7.18
C LEU A 74 -10.43 -2.23 -7.24
N VAL A 75 -11.34 -2.14 -8.18
CA VAL A 75 -12.34 -1.07 -8.27
C VAL A 75 -13.68 -1.64 -7.83
N TYR A 76 -14.44 -0.91 -7.03
CA TYR A 76 -15.79 -1.35 -6.63
C TYR A 76 -16.73 -1.39 -7.83
N PRO A 77 -17.66 -2.38 -7.88
CA PRO A 77 -18.71 -2.39 -8.88
C PRO A 77 -19.66 -1.22 -8.64
N ILE A 78 -20.27 -0.73 -9.72
CA ILE A 78 -21.39 0.20 -9.63
C ILE A 78 -22.57 -0.57 -9.03
N PRO A 79 -23.27 -0.04 -8.01
CA PRO A 79 -24.42 -0.71 -7.42
C PRO A 79 -25.48 -1.06 -8.47
N GLN A 80 -26.06 -2.26 -8.37
CA GLN A 80 -27.05 -2.73 -9.34
C GLN A 80 -28.24 -1.77 -9.48
N GLN A 81 -28.65 -1.15 -8.38
CA GLN A 81 -29.74 -0.18 -8.38
C GLN A 81 -29.45 1.02 -9.30
N GLU A 82 -28.21 1.51 -9.33
CA GLU A 82 -27.83 2.61 -10.22
C GLU A 82 -27.79 2.16 -11.68
N MET A 83 -27.36 0.94 -11.93
CA MET A 83 -27.37 0.33 -13.27
C MET A 83 -28.79 0.18 -13.80
N ASP A 84 -29.75 -0.22 -12.96
CA ASP A 84 -31.16 -0.42 -13.32
C ASP A 84 -31.87 0.91 -13.60
N MET A 85 -31.45 1.98 -12.94
CA MET A 85 -32.06 3.32 -13.10
C MET A 85 -31.51 4.10 -14.29
N ASN A 86 -30.34 3.76 -14.79
CA ASN A 86 -29.67 4.49 -15.88
C ASN A 86 -29.13 3.54 -16.94
N ASN A 87 -29.90 3.36 -18.00
CA ASN A 87 -29.57 2.46 -19.12
C ASN A 87 -28.30 2.88 -19.90
N ASN A 88 -27.77 4.07 -19.66
CA ASN A 88 -26.52 4.52 -20.29
C ASN A 88 -25.27 4.22 -19.44
N MET A 89 -25.47 3.68 -18.23
CA MET A 89 -24.34 3.22 -17.40
C MET A 89 -23.75 1.93 -17.92
N ILE A 90 -22.42 1.86 -17.86
CA ILE A 90 -21.66 0.64 -18.17
C ILE A 90 -20.93 0.24 -16.90
N GLN A 91 -21.09 -1.03 -16.51
CA GLN A 91 -20.42 -1.57 -15.33
C GLN A 91 -18.89 -1.54 -15.48
N ASN A 92 -18.18 -1.41 -14.34
CA ASN A 92 -16.74 -1.51 -14.30
C ASN A 92 -16.27 -2.89 -14.83
N GLU A 93 -15.12 -2.91 -15.48
CA GLU A 93 -14.52 -4.14 -15.98
C GLU A 93 -14.33 -5.15 -14.84
N GLY A 94 -14.61 -6.42 -15.12
CA GLY A 94 -14.44 -7.51 -14.14
C GLY A 94 -15.70 -7.88 -13.34
N TYR A 95 -16.83 -7.18 -13.60
CA TYR A 95 -18.11 -7.44 -12.93
C TYR A 95 -19.25 -7.73 -13.92
#